data_c39fddc0361ec55e5b2b5c2a257622f9
#
_entry.id   c39fddc0361ec55e5b2b5c2a257622f9
#
_cell.length_a   1.000
_cell.length_b   1.000
_cell.length_c   1.000
_cell.angle_alpha   90.00
_cell.angle_beta   90.00
_cell.angle_gamma   90.00
#
_symmetry.space_group_name_H-M   'P 1'
#
loop_
_entity.id
_entity.type
_entity.pdbx_description
1 polymer ?
#
loop_
_entity_poly.entity_id
_entity_poly.type
_entity_poly.pdbx_seq_one_letter_code
_entity_poly.pdbx_strand_id
1 'polypeptide(L)'
;MAGSWNLKDRAKAFSFLKNGDGSPDISDLAAPPLPLPDVKSLEKPKITIIDYSDLSYHEAEAKDVTECFRFKDQPTVTWINIDGLHQMDVLEKLGACYGIHPLVLEDILTDQRPKIEDYDDYIFIVLKMLYYEESEESPEDDEEGDDLGESSLDMDQVSIILGPNFIISFKEKEVDVFNPLRDRLRTAKGRIRKQGADYLAYSMIDAIVDHYFLIMEKLGERFEDLEDAVVANPEPGILPTIYNLKRDMLFLRKSVWPLREAISKMQRTDSHLVTEATKIYLRDV
;
A
#
# COMPACT_ATOMS: atom_id res chain seq x y z
N MET A 1 7.42 21.90 4.74
CA MET A 1 8.43 20.94 5.29
C MET A 1 7.64 19.91 6.09
N ALA A 2 7.16 18.90 5.41
CA ALA A 2 6.46 17.78 6.04
C ALA A 2 7.50 16.83 6.65
N GLY A 3 7.52 16.73 7.98
CA GLY A 3 8.39 15.82 8.69
C GLY A 3 7.94 14.38 8.51
N SER A 4 8.67 13.62 7.69
CA SER A 4 8.50 12.16 7.61
C SER A 4 8.74 11.55 9.00
N TRP A 5 7.77 10.84 9.50
CA TRP A 5 7.92 10.03 10.72
C TRP A 5 9.05 9.04 10.53
N ASN A 6 10.08 9.15 11.37
CA ASN A 6 11.23 8.25 11.32
C ASN A 6 10.80 6.88 11.88
N LEU A 7 11.10 5.81 11.15
CA LEU A 7 10.85 4.40 11.49
C LEU A 7 11.19 4.01 12.95
N LYS A 8 12.12 4.73 13.59
CA LYS A 8 12.50 4.51 15.00
C LYS A 8 11.43 4.94 16.00
N ASP A 9 10.53 5.83 15.64
CA ASP A 9 9.49 6.34 16.55
C ASP A 9 8.26 5.42 16.53
N ARG A 10 7.98 4.76 15.40
CA ARG A 10 6.94 3.71 15.27
C ARG A 10 7.30 2.45 16.09
N ALA A 11 8.57 2.04 16.08
CA ALA A 11 9.04 0.88 16.85
C ALA A 11 8.98 1.08 18.39
N LYS A 12 9.04 2.32 18.87
CA LYS A 12 8.93 2.61 20.31
C LYS A 12 7.52 2.48 20.86
N ALA A 13 6.49 2.74 20.06
CA ALA A 13 5.10 2.56 20.49
C ALA A 13 4.78 1.09 20.82
N PHE A 14 5.40 0.14 20.10
CA PHE A 14 5.19 -1.30 20.29
C PHE A 14 5.98 -1.91 21.45
N SER A 15 7.10 -1.30 21.88
CA SER A 15 7.90 -1.83 22.97
C SER A 15 7.22 -1.68 24.35
N PHE A 16 6.20 -0.83 24.46
CA PHE A 16 5.47 -0.59 25.71
C PHE A 16 4.51 -1.73 26.09
N LEU A 17 4.12 -2.57 25.13
CA LEU A 17 3.17 -3.67 25.38
C LEU A 17 3.83 -4.97 25.89
N LYS A 18 5.16 -5.03 25.99
CA LYS A 18 5.89 -6.25 26.37
C LYS A 18 6.25 -6.40 27.85
N ASN A 19 6.05 -5.39 28.70
CA ASN A 19 6.46 -5.47 30.11
C ASN A 19 5.30 -5.16 31.06
N GLY A 20 4.59 -6.18 31.46
CA GLY A 20 3.86 -6.20 32.71
C GLY A 20 4.87 -6.38 33.87
N ASP A 21 4.65 -5.63 34.93
CA ASP A 21 5.32 -5.62 36.26
C ASP A 21 6.65 -4.88 36.37
N GLY A 22 6.59 -3.80 37.18
CA GLY A 22 7.74 -3.11 37.75
C GLY A 22 7.77 -1.62 37.47
N SER A 23 7.11 -0.81 38.33
CA SER A 23 7.23 0.65 38.29
C SER A 23 8.66 1.11 38.63
N PRO A 24 9.31 1.90 37.78
CA PRO A 24 10.35 2.81 38.22
C PRO A 24 9.79 4.22 38.41
N ASP A 25 10.21 4.84 39.46
CA ASP A 25 9.96 6.21 39.88
C ASP A 25 10.43 7.21 38.82
N ILE A 26 9.49 7.99 38.25
CA ILE A 26 9.76 8.95 37.16
C ILE A 26 9.67 10.38 37.71
N SER A 27 10.60 10.77 38.56
CA SER A 27 10.64 12.14 39.06
C SER A 27 11.72 13.05 38.44
N ASP A 28 12.65 12.56 37.60
CA ASP A 28 13.79 13.36 37.14
C ASP A 28 14.19 13.30 35.66
N LEU A 29 13.23 13.12 34.74
CA LEU A 29 13.51 13.29 33.29
C LEU A 29 12.42 14.12 32.64
N ALA A 30 12.50 15.43 32.79
CA ALA A 30 11.78 16.37 31.93
C ALA A 30 12.37 16.31 30.53
N ALA A 31 11.91 15.36 29.71
CA ALA A 31 12.12 15.41 28.27
C ALA A 31 11.29 16.58 27.69
N PRO A 32 11.83 17.32 26.71
CA PRO A 32 11.04 18.36 26.05
C PRO A 32 9.76 17.75 25.48
N PRO A 33 8.63 18.51 25.47
CA PRO A 33 7.39 18.00 24.94
C PRO A 33 7.59 17.56 23.49
N LEU A 34 7.26 16.30 23.22
CA LEU A 34 7.24 15.77 21.85
C LEU A 34 6.34 16.66 21.01
N PRO A 35 6.73 17.02 19.77
CA PRO A 35 5.85 17.74 18.88
C PRO A 35 4.55 16.95 18.72
N LEU A 36 3.42 17.62 18.97
CA LEU A 36 2.10 17.06 18.76
C LEU A 36 2.02 16.58 17.30
N PRO A 37 1.47 15.40 17.05
CA PRO A 37 1.29 14.93 15.68
C PRO A 37 0.41 15.92 14.90
N ASP A 38 0.77 16.15 13.64
CA ASP A 38 0.03 17.04 12.73
C ASP A 38 -1.46 16.67 12.74
N VAL A 39 -2.31 17.68 12.65
CA VAL A 39 -3.78 17.58 12.76
C VAL A 39 -4.41 16.60 11.77
N LYS A 40 -3.71 16.24 10.68
CA LYS A 40 -4.08 15.17 9.72
C LYS A 40 -4.15 13.76 10.35
N SER A 41 -3.60 13.54 11.54
CA SER A 41 -3.62 12.25 12.24
C SER A 41 -4.93 11.96 13.00
N LEU A 42 -5.93 12.85 12.93
CA LEU A 42 -7.22 12.72 13.61
C LEU A 42 -8.34 12.19 12.69
N GLU A 43 -8.09 12.02 11.41
CA GLU A 43 -9.07 11.46 10.50
C GLU A 43 -9.25 9.96 10.77
N LYS A 44 -10.51 9.53 10.84
CA LYS A 44 -10.84 8.11 10.99
C LYS A 44 -10.41 7.38 9.72
N PRO A 45 -9.89 6.13 9.83
CA PRO A 45 -9.59 5.34 8.65
C PRO A 45 -10.88 5.15 7.84
N LYS A 46 -10.78 5.30 6.54
CA LYS A 46 -11.87 5.02 5.62
C LYS A 46 -11.91 3.52 5.34
N ILE A 47 -13.00 2.89 5.69
CA ILE A 47 -13.20 1.45 5.51
C ILE A 47 -14.25 1.24 4.43
N THR A 48 -13.85 0.67 3.30
CA THR A 48 -14.76 0.31 2.21
C THR A 48 -14.92 -1.20 2.15
N ILE A 49 -16.15 -1.68 2.14
CA ILE A 49 -16.49 -3.09 2.03
C ILE A 49 -17.11 -3.34 0.65
N ILE A 50 -16.53 -4.25 -0.11
CA ILE A 50 -17.05 -4.73 -1.38
C ILE A 50 -17.31 -6.22 -1.24
N ASP A 51 -18.58 -6.62 -1.22
CA ASP A 51 -18.99 -8.01 -1.18
C ASP A 51 -19.65 -8.42 -2.49
N TYR A 52 -19.21 -9.53 -3.08
CA TYR A 52 -19.67 -9.92 -4.40
C TYR A 52 -19.74 -11.43 -4.62
N SER A 53 -20.58 -11.78 -5.56
CA SER A 53 -20.67 -13.10 -6.18
C SER A 53 -20.84 -12.93 -7.69
N ASP A 54 -21.02 -14.02 -8.44
CA ASP A 54 -21.32 -13.93 -9.88
C ASP A 54 -22.61 -13.11 -10.13
N LEU A 55 -23.60 -13.19 -9.22
CA LEU A 55 -24.93 -12.59 -9.39
C LEU A 55 -25.16 -11.34 -8.55
N SER A 56 -24.35 -11.07 -7.54
CA SER A 56 -24.55 -9.98 -6.59
C SER A 56 -23.30 -9.10 -6.46
N TYR A 57 -23.53 -7.84 -6.15
CA TYR A 57 -22.50 -6.88 -5.81
C TYR A 57 -23.06 -5.88 -4.80
N HIS A 58 -22.32 -5.68 -3.74
CA HIS A 58 -22.63 -4.70 -2.72
C HIS A 58 -21.36 -3.95 -2.35
N GLU A 59 -21.42 -2.62 -2.36
CA GLU A 59 -20.34 -1.75 -1.95
C GLU A 59 -20.88 -0.77 -0.92
N ALA A 60 -20.20 -0.64 0.20
CA ALA A 60 -20.58 0.26 1.28
C ALA A 60 -19.33 0.77 2.02
N GLU A 61 -19.42 1.99 2.51
CA GLU A 61 -18.47 2.51 3.48
C GLU A 61 -18.93 2.14 4.89
N ALA A 62 -18.06 1.45 5.65
CA ALA A 62 -18.35 1.07 7.02
C ALA A 62 -18.11 2.24 7.97
N LYS A 63 -19.03 2.47 8.89
CA LYS A 63 -18.90 3.48 9.95
C LYS A 63 -18.03 3.00 11.11
N ASP A 64 -17.98 1.70 11.30
CA ASP A 64 -17.21 1.03 12.33
C ASP A 64 -16.65 -0.30 11.81
N VAL A 65 -15.45 -0.64 12.27
CA VAL A 65 -14.74 -1.88 11.87
C VAL A 65 -15.53 -3.15 12.18
N THR A 66 -16.42 -3.13 13.16
CA THR A 66 -17.25 -4.29 13.54
C THR A 66 -18.23 -4.69 12.44
N GLU A 67 -18.58 -3.77 11.54
CA GLU A 67 -19.40 -4.09 10.36
C GLU A 67 -18.73 -5.10 9.42
N CYS A 68 -17.38 -5.15 9.42
CA CYS A 68 -16.60 -6.09 8.62
C CYS A 68 -16.75 -7.54 9.12
N PHE A 69 -17.02 -7.76 10.41
CA PHE A 69 -16.95 -9.08 11.05
C PHE A 69 -17.95 -10.08 10.48
N ARG A 70 -19.12 -9.60 10.07
CA ARG A 70 -20.18 -10.44 9.49
C ARG A 70 -19.80 -11.09 8.15
N PHE A 71 -18.75 -10.58 7.48
CA PHE A 71 -18.35 -11.06 6.16
C PHE A 71 -17.32 -12.18 6.21
N LYS A 72 -16.73 -12.47 7.38
CA LYS A 72 -15.68 -13.49 7.52
C LYS A 72 -16.10 -14.87 7.01
N ASP A 73 -17.32 -15.30 7.34
CA ASP A 73 -17.83 -16.65 7.06
C ASP A 73 -18.91 -16.66 5.96
N GLN A 74 -19.00 -15.60 5.16
CA GLN A 74 -19.96 -15.55 4.04
C GLN A 74 -19.45 -16.38 2.86
N PRO A 75 -20.35 -17.00 2.08
CA PRO A 75 -19.97 -17.78 0.90
C PRO A 75 -19.56 -16.90 -0.30
N THR A 76 -19.72 -15.60 -0.19
CA THR A 76 -19.35 -14.57 -1.17
C THR A 76 -17.89 -14.18 -1.01
N VAL A 77 -17.31 -13.51 -1.99
CA VAL A 77 -15.96 -12.92 -1.86
C VAL A 77 -16.11 -11.50 -1.34
N THR A 78 -15.42 -11.21 -0.24
CA THR A 78 -15.44 -9.87 0.37
C THR A 78 -14.08 -9.21 0.30
N TRP A 79 -14.05 -8.00 -0.20
CA TRP A 79 -12.87 -7.12 -0.14
C TRP A 79 -13.13 -6.00 0.87
N ILE A 80 -12.32 -5.96 1.93
CA ILE A 80 -12.30 -4.91 2.94
C ILE A 80 -11.06 -4.05 2.65
N ASN A 81 -11.28 -2.81 2.22
CA ASN A 81 -10.20 -1.85 1.98
C ASN A 81 -10.14 -0.83 3.10
N ILE A 82 -8.93 -0.62 3.67
CA ILE A 82 -8.68 0.29 4.77
C ILE A 82 -7.66 1.31 4.32
N ASP A 83 -8.09 2.57 4.23
CA ASP A 83 -7.26 3.71 3.92
C ASP A 83 -7.03 4.52 5.20
N GLY A 84 -5.77 4.78 5.54
CA GLY A 84 -5.36 5.42 6.79
C GLY A 84 -5.09 4.41 7.90
N LEU A 85 -3.82 4.29 8.31
CA LEU A 85 -3.36 3.32 9.30
C LEU A 85 -3.13 3.94 10.69
N HIS A 86 -3.77 5.08 10.97
CA HIS A 86 -3.51 5.86 12.19
C HIS A 86 -4.15 5.29 13.46
N GLN A 87 -5.14 4.41 13.34
CA GLN A 87 -5.90 3.87 14.48
C GLN A 87 -5.55 2.40 14.72
N MET A 88 -4.69 2.16 15.70
CA MET A 88 -4.25 0.82 16.11
C MET A 88 -5.41 -0.09 16.53
N ASP A 89 -6.44 0.46 17.19
CA ASP A 89 -7.59 -0.29 17.68
C ASP A 89 -8.42 -0.93 16.55
N VAL A 90 -8.44 -0.33 15.35
CA VAL A 90 -9.08 -0.89 14.16
C VAL A 90 -8.33 -2.14 13.70
N LEU A 91 -6.99 -2.08 13.65
CA LEU A 91 -6.15 -3.21 13.27
C LEU A 91 -6.22 -4.35 14.28
N GLU A 92 -6.20 -4.05 15.58
CA GLU A 92 -6.33 -5.06 16.64
C GLU A 92 -7.68 -5.78 16.60
N LYS A 93 -8.78 -5.05 16.40
CA LYS A 93 -10.12 -5.64 16.27
C LYS A 93 -10.25 -6.55 15.05
N LEU A 94 -9.70 -6.11 13.90
CA LEU A 94 -9.65 -6.95 12.70
C LEU A 94 -8.76 -8.17 12.90
N GLY A 95 -7.59 -7.97 13.50
CA GLY A 95 -6.66 -9.05 13.83
C GLY A 95 -7.32 -10.12 14.69
N ALA A 96 -8.01 -9.71 15.75
CA ALA A 96 -8.75 -10.61 16.63
C ALA A 96 -9.90 -11.35 15.90
N CYS A 97 -10.66 -10.65 15.04
CA CYS A 97 -11.76 -11.24 14.30
C CYS A 97 -11.28 -12.22 13.23
N TYR A 98 -10.31 -11.82 12.42
CA TYR A 98 -9.85 -12.60 11.26
C TYR A 98 -8.70 -13.56 11.59
N GLY A 99 -8.23 -13.59 12.84
CA GLY A 99 -7.15 -14.48 13.29
C GLY A 99 -5.78 -14.07 12.76
N ILE A 100 -5.56 -12.77 12.51
CA ILE A 100 -4.29 -12.26 11.99
C ILE A 100 -3.26 -12.22 13.12
N HIS A 101 -2.07 -12.78 12.87
CA HIS A 101 -0.99 -12.83 13.85
C HIS A 101 -0.51 -11.41 14.22
N PRO A 102 -0.21 -11.12 15.52
CA PRO A 102 0.25 -9.80 15.94
C PRO A 102 1.48 -9.26 15.21
N LEU A 103 2.43 -10.11 14.82
CA LEU A 103 3.59 -9.71 14.02
C LEU A 103 3.20 -9.21 12.63
N VAL A 104 2.13 -9.74 12.03
CA VAL A 104 1.61 -9.26 10.75
C VAL A 104 0.99 -7.88 10.91
N LEU A 105 0.29 -7.62 12.04
CA LEU A 105 -0.23 -6.28 12.34
C LEU A 105 0.91 -5.25 12.53
N GLU A 106 2.02 -5.67 13.13
CA GLU A 106 3.24 -4.86 13.23
C GLU A 106 3.85 -4.57 11.86
N ASP A 107 3.92 -5.58 11.00
CA ASP A 107 4.44 -5.44 9.63
C ASP A 107 3.57 -4.54 8.73
N ILE A 108 2.24 -4.53 8.94
CA ILE A 108 1.33 -3.60 8.25
C ILE A 108 1.66 -2.15 8.58
N LEU A 109 2.08 -1.87 9.82
CA LEU A 109 2.39 -0.52 10.32
C LEU A 109 3.83 -0.08 10.08
N THR A 110 4.71 -1.00 9.71
CA THR A 110 6.14 -0.73 9.50
C THR A 110 6.50 -0.87 8.03
N ASP A 111 7.49 -0.10 7.59
CA ASP A 111 7.96 -0.17 6.21
C ASP A 111 8.64 -1.53 5.95
N GLN A 112 7.99 -2.36 5.17
CA GLN A 112 8.47 -3.68 4.75
C GLN A 112 8.86 -3.67 3.28
N ARG A 113 9.82 -4.53 2.90
CA ARG A 113 10.04 -4.84 1.48
C ARG A 113 8.94 -5.77 0.95
N PRO A 114 8.65 -5.76 -0.35
CA PRO A 114 7.71 -6.71 -0.94
C PRO A 114 8.03 -8.15 -0.53
N LYS A 115 7.00 -8.85 -0.02
CA LYS A 115 7.11 -10.23 0.45
C LYS A 115 5.75 -10.94 0.41
N ILE A 116 5.77 -12.27 0.39
CA ILE A 116 4.59 -13.11 0.54
C ILE A 116 4.89 -14.18 1.59
N GLU A 117 4.02 -14.28 2.59
CA GLU A 117 4.13 -15.23 3.71
C GLU A 117 2.82 -15.99 3.88
N ASP A 118 2.93 -17.31 4.00
CA ASP A 118 1.80 -18.21 4.18
C ASP A 118 1.65 -18.57 5.66
N TYR A 119 0.43 -18.38 6.21
CA TYR A 119 0.07 -18.61 7.61
C TYR A 119 -1.05 -19.66 7.75
N ASP A 120 -1.12 -20.62 6.84
CA ASP A 120 -2.13 -21.68 6.74
C ASP A 120 -3.57 -21.15 6.50
N ASP A 121 -4.11 -20.31 7.39
CA ASP A 121 -5.48 -19.76 7.31
C ASP A 121 -5.56 -18.51 6.41
N TYR A 122 -4.44 -17.85 6.13
CA TYR A 122 -4.35 -16.69 5.25
C TYR A 122 -2.94 -16.53 4.68
N ILE A 123 -2.85 -15.82 3.56
CA ILE A 123 -1.57 -15.38 2.98
C ILE A 123 -1.42 -13.88 3.21
N PHE A 124 -0.27 -13.47 3.78
CA PHE A 124 0.12 -12.08 3.93
C PHE A 124 1.00 -11.65 2.75
N ILE A 125 0.58 -10.59 2.08
CA ILE A 125 1.24 -10.03 0.89
C ILE A 125 1.58 -8.57 1.17
N VAL A 126 2.83 -8.19 0.97
CA VAL A 126 3.31 -6.81 1.04
C VAL A 126 3.80 -6.39 -0.33
N LEU A 127 3.28 -5.27 -0.81
CA LEU A 127 3.63 -4.65 -2.09
C LEU A 127 4.06 -3.20 -1.84
N LYS A 128 4.73 -2.60 -2.81
CA LYS A 128 5.01 -1.17 -2.83
C LYS A 128 4.24 -0.53 -3.96
N MET A 129 3.55 0.55 -3.68
CA MET A 129 2.88 1.37 -4.66
C MET A 129 3.71 2.65 -4.86
N LEU A 130 4.04 2.94 -6.10
CA LEU A 130 4.76 4.15 -6.48
C LEU A 130 3.75 5.14 -7.06
N TYR A 131 3.87 6.41 -6.75
CA TYR A 131 3.04 7.48 -7.31
C TYR A 131 3.82 8.79 -7.31
N TYR A 132 3.44 9.69 -8.22
CA TYR A 132 3.97 11.05 -8.21
C TYR A 132 3.14 11.91 -7.27
N GLU A 133 3.78 12.60 -6.33
CA GLU A 133 3.14 13.68 -5.59
C GLU A 133 3.05 14.90 -6.50
N GLU A 134 1.83 15.39 -6.69
CA GLU A 134 1.63 16.72 -7.29
C GLU A 134 2.04 17.74 -6.23
N SER A 135 3.00 18.59 -6.55
CA SER A 135 3.36 19.72 -5.68
C SER A 135 2.14 20.65 -5.57
N GLU A 136 1.62 20.85 -4.34
CA GLU A 136 0.58 21.83 -4.04
C GLU A 136 1.09 23.29 -4.17
N GLU A 137 2.15 23.57 -4.90
CA GLU A 137 2.61 24.92 -5.14
C GLU A 137 1.77 25.56 -6.24
N SER A 138 1.02 26.55 -5.78
CA SER A 138 0.03 27.39 -6.41
C SER A 138 0.43 27.90 -7.82
N PRO A 139 -0.54 27.92 -8.77
CA PRO A 139 -0.36 28.56 -10.07
C PRO A 139 -0.62 30.08 -9.99
N GLU A 140 0.05 30.79 -9.09
CA GLU A 140 0.01 32.25 -9.09
C GLU A 140 1.43 32.78 -9.03
N ASP A 141 1.86 33.42 -10.13
CA ASP A 141 3.01 34.30 -10.28
C ASP A 141 4.37 33.71 -10.74
N ASP A 142 4.46 32.86 -11.77
CA ASP A 142 5.67 32.90 -12.59
C ASP A 142 5.37 32.56 -14.06
N GLU A 143 5.05 33.61 -14.83
CA GLU A 143 5.25 33.63 -16.29
C GLU A 143 6.75 33.54 -16.57
N GLU A 144 7.20 32.49 -17.27
CA GLU A 144 8.58 32.24 -17.70
C GLU A 144 9.51 31.49 -16.71
N GLY A 145 9.16 30.26 -16.33
CA GLY A 145 10.08 29.31 -15.69
C GLY A 145 9.92 27.92 -16.30
N ASP A 146 11.01 27.36 -16.76
CA ASP A 146 11.18 26.04 -17.36
C ASP A 146 10.48 24.97 -16.49
N ASP A 147 9.29 24.54 -16.92
CA ASP A 147 8.39 23.60 -16.21
C ASP A 147 8.95 22.17 -16.28
N LEU A 148 10.13 21.95 -15.76
CA LEU A 148 10.61 20.61 -15.35
C LEU A 148 9.96 20.27 -14.02
N GLY A 149 8.61 20.27 -14.00
CA GLY A 149 7.75 20.10 -12.83
C GLY A 149 8.33 19.12 -11.82
N GLU A 150 8.63 19.63 -10.62
CA GLU A 150 9.17 18.87 -9.48
C GLU A 150 8.14 17.85 -8.89
N SER A 151 7.48 17.07 -9.75
CA SER A 151 6.71 15.95 -9.23
C SER A 151 7.67 14.89 -8.69
N SER A 152 7.71 14.76 -7.38
CA SER A 152 8.54 13.78 -6.69
C SER A 152 7.87 12.42 -6.71
N LEU A 153 8.61 11.38 -7.15
CA LEU A 153 8.15 10.01 -6.98
C LEU A 153 8.21 9.63 -5.50
N ASP A 154 7.08 9.19 -4.96
CA ASP A 154 6.96 8.67 -3.60
C ASP A 154 6.49 7.21 -3.62
N MET A 155 6.58 6.55 -2.46
CA MET A 155 6.34 5.13 -2.33
C MET A 155 5.54 4.84 -1.07
N ASP A 156 4.39 4.18 -1.22
CA ASP A 156 3.56 3.71 -0.12
C ASP A 156 3.55 2.17 -0.04
N GLN A 157 3.23 1.65 1.13
CA GLN A 157 3.06 0.23 1.35
C GLN A 157 1.59 -0.17 1.18
N VAL A 158 1.36 -1.21 0.38
CA VAL A 158 0.09 -1.90 0.29
C VAL A 158 0.24 -3.28 0.93
N SER A 159 -0.45 -3.50 2.03
CA SER A 159 -0.49 -4.78 2.73
C SER A 159 -1.82 -5.48 2.46
N ILE A 160 -1.78 -6.76 2.09
CA ILE A 160 -2.94 -7.55 1.72
C ILE A 160 -2.98 -8.83 2.54
N ILE A 161 -4.11 -9.14 3.16
CA ILE A 161 -4.42 -10.42 3.77
C ILE A 161 -5.38 -11.15 2.83
N LEU A 162 -4.95 -12.26 2.28
CA LEU A 162 -5.76 -13.15 1.46
C LEU A 162 -6.25 -14.32 2.31
N GLY A 163 -7.55 -14.40 2.57
CA GLY A 163 -8.19 -15.56 3.20
C GLY A 163 -8.99 -16.40 2.19
N PRO A 164 -9.72 -17.42 2.67
CA PRO A 164 -10.45 -18.34 1.79
C PRO A 164 -11.50 -17.65 0.91
N ASN A 165 -12.20 -16.67 1.47
CA ASN A 165 -13.32 -15.96 0.82
C ASN A 165 -13.25 -14.44 1.05
N PHE A 166 -12.12 -13.92 1.53
CA PHE A 166 -11.98 -12.50 1.78
C PHE A 166 -10.59 -11.99 1.42
N ILE A 167 -10.51 -10.70 1.16
CA ILE A 167 -9.29 -9.91 1.10
C ILE A 167 -9.44 -8.71 2.03
N ILE A 168 -8.38 -8.43 2.80
CA ILE A 168 -8.27 -7.18 3.54
C ILE A 168 -7.04 -6.45 3.02
N SER A 169 -7.22 -5.26 2.47
CA SER A 169 -6.13 -4.40 2.00
C SER A 169 -5.96 -3.19 2.90
N PHE A 170 -4.71 -2.84 3.16
CA PHE A 170 -4.31 -1.74 4.02
C PHE A 170 -3.38 -0.82 3.25
N LYS A 171 -3.66 0.49 3.27
CA LYS A 171 -2.85 1.56 2.67
C LYS A 171 -2.81 2.75 3.63
N GLU A 172 -1.72 3.51 3.61
CA GLU A 172 -1.63 4.74 4.40
C GLU A 172 -2.29 5.92 3.67
N LYS A 173 -2.07 6.03 2.36
CA LYS A 173 -2.57 7.11 1.52
C LYS A 173 -3.77 6.68 0.65
N GLU A 174 -4.61 7.63 0.30
CA GLU A 174 -5.82 7.39 -0.50
C GLU A 174 -5.53 7.23 -2.01
N VAL A 175 -4.25 7.22 -2.44
CA VAL A 175 -3.88 7.00 -3.84
C VAL A 175 -4.42 5.64 -4.32
N ASP A 176 -5.19 5.63 -5.40
CA ASP A 176 -6.04 4.49 -5.71
C ASP A 176 -5.75 3.85 -7.08
N VAL A 177 -4.72 3.00 -7.08
CA VAL A 177 -4.37 2.13 -8.22
C VAL A 177 -5.46 1.06 -8.48
N PHE A 178 -6.37 0.85 -7.50
CA PHE A 178 -7.40 -0.19 -7.59
C PHE A 178 -8.74 0.29 -8.17
N ASN A 179 -8.89 1.55 -8.56
CA ASN A 179 -10.14 2.05 -9.16
C ASN A 179 -10.57 1.26 -10.41
N PRO A 180 -9.67 0.93 -11.35
CA PRO A 180 -10.05 0.10 -12.50
C PRO A 180 -10.56 -1.29 -12.09
N LEU A 181 -10.02 -1.84 -10.97
CA LEU A 181 -10.44 -3.12 -10.42
C LEU A 181 -11.84 -3.03 -9.80
N ARG A 182 -12.14 -1.95 -9.05
CA ARG A 182 -13.49 -1.69 -8.53
C ARG A 182 -14.51 -1.54 -9.66
N ASP A 183 -14.17 -0.85 -10.74
CA ASP A 183 -15.06 -0.70 -11.89
C ASP A 183 -15.32 -2.03 -12.60
N ARG A 184 -14.33 -2.92 -12.69
CA ARG A 184 -14.53 -4.29 -13.21
C ARG A 184 -15.47 -5.09 -12.31
N LEU A 185 -15.37 -4.93 -10.99
CA LEU A 185 -16.27 -5.56 -10.02
C LEU A 185 -17.70 -4.98 -10.13
N ARG A 186 -17.86 -3.66 -10.19
CA ARG A 186 -19.17 -3.00 -10.33
C ARG A 186 -19.91 -3.43 -11.60
N THR A 187 -19.20 -3.45 -12.72
CA THR A 187 -19.75 -3.73 -14.04
C THR A 187 -19.83 -5.22 -14.39
N ALA A 188 -19.36 -6.11 -13.51
CA ALA A 188 -19.21 -7.55 -13.77
C ALA A 188 -18.38 -7.84 -15.05
N LYS A 189 -17.46 -6.95 -15.40
CA LYS A 189 -16.66 -7.08 -16.61
C LYS A 189 -15.61 -8.17 -16.47
N GLY A 190 -15.57 -9.09 -17.42
CA GLY A 190 -14.60 -10.18 -17.44
C GLY A 190 -14.98 -11.35 -16.52
N ARG A 191 -13.98 -11.93 -15.83
CA ARG A 191 -14.14 -13.15 -15.02
C ARG A 191 -14.09 -12.88 -13.51
N ILE A 192 -13.82 -11.65 -13.10
CA ILE A 192 -13.46 -11.31 -11.72
C ILE A 192 -14.49 -11.76 -10.68
N ARG A 193 -15.79 -11.61 -10.98
CA ARG A 193 -16.85 -12.04 -10.06
C ARG A 193 -17.10 -13.56 -10.04
N LYS A 194 -16.54 -14.30 -11.03
CA LYS A 194 -16.68 -15.75 -11.17
C LYS A 194 -15.54 -16.53 -10.54
N GLN A 195 -14.56 -15.83 -10.00
CA GLN A 195 -13.38 -16.39 -9.40
C GLN A 195 -13.34 -16.12 -7.89
N GLY A 196 -12.48 -16.82 -7.18
CA GLY A 196 -12.30 -16.69 -5.74
C GLY A 196 -11.49 -15.46 -5.31
N ALA A 197 -11.24 -15.37 -4.00
CA ALA A 197 -10.44 -14.30 -3.41
C ALA A 197 -8.99 -14.30 -3.93
N ASP A 198 -8.45 -15.47 -4.27
CA ASP A 198 -7.12 -15.64 -4.85
C ASP A 198 -6.98 -14.92 -6.20
N TYR A 199 -8.01 -14.97 -7.05
CA TYR A 199 -8.01 -14.24 -8.31
C TYR A 199 -8.12 -12.72 -8.10
N LEU A 200 -8.83 -12.28 -7.07
CA LEU A 200 -8.86 -10.87 -6.69
C LEU A 200 -7.48 -10.41 -6.21
N ALA A 201 -6.80 -11.21 -5.38
CA ALA A 201 -5.42 -10.92 -4.94
C ALA A 201 -4.45 -10.83 -6.12
N TYR A 202 -4.52 -11.80 -7.07
CA TYR A 202 -3.79 -11.71 -8.33
C TYR A 202 -4.09 -10.40 -9.06
N SER A 203 -5.36 -10.03 -9.21
CA SER A 203 -5.74 -8.82 -9.93
C SER A 203 -5.26 -7.53 -9.25
N MET A 204 -5.08 -7.54 -7.92
CA MET A 204 -4.47 -6.42 -7.19
C MET A 204 -2.97 -6.33 -7.42
N ILE A 205 -2.27 -7.47 -7.43
CA ILE A 205 -0.84 -7.54 -7.76
C ILE A 205 -0.62 -7.05 -9.20
N ASP A 206 -1.40 -7.55 -10.14
CA ASP A 206 -1.39 -7.19 -11.56
C ASP A 206 -1.58 -5.68 -11.75
N ALA A 207 -2.56 -5.07 -11.09
CA ALA A 207 -2.80 -3.62 -11.16
C ALA A 207 -1.62 -2.78 -10.64
N ILE A 208 -0.91 -3.25 -9.60
CA ILE A 208 0.30 -2.57 -9.11
C ILE A 208 1.46 -2.72 -10.10
N VAL A 209 1.63 -3.91 -10.70
CA VAL A 209 2.67 -4.14 -11.71
C VAL A 209 2.40 -3.33 -12.97
N ASP A 210 1.14 -3.30 -13.45
CA ASP A 210 0.74 -2.44 -14.56
C ASP A 210 1.06 -0.96 -14.27
N HIS A 211 0.84 -0.52 -13.03
CA HIS A 211 1.17 0.84 -12.64
C HIS A 211 2.69 1.13 -12.67
N TYR A 212 3.54 0.14 -12.40
CA TYR A 212 4.99 0.30 -12.56
C TYR A 212 5.40 0.58 -14.01
N PHE A 213 4.72 0.01 -14.99
CA PHE A 213 4.97 0.32 -16.41
C PHE A 213 4.65 1.78 -16.72
N LEU A 214 3.55 2.33 -16.18
CA LEU A 214 3.24 3.76 -16.34
C LEU A 214 4.31 4.66 -15.69
N ILE A 215 4.81 4.27 -14.52
CA ILE A 215 5.92 4.99 -13.86
C ILE A 215 7.20 4.92 -14.70
N MET A 216 7.51 3.75 -15.28
CA MET A 216 8.70 3.59 -16.14
C MET A 216 8.60 4.44 -17.41
N GLU A 217 7.42 4.53 -18.02
CA GLU A 217 7.18 5.38 -19.19
C GLU A 217 7.46 6.85 -18.87
N LYS A 218 6.88 7.37 -17.79
CA LYS A 218 7.14 8.74 -17.31
C LYS A 218 8.62 8.98 -16.96
N LEU A 219 9.29 7.99 -16.36
CA LEU A 219 10.73 8.10 -16.09
C LEU A 219 11.54 8.14 -17.38
N GLY A 220 11.14 7.41 -18.41
CA GLY A 220 11.74 7.45 -19.74
C GLY A 220 11.63 8.83 -20.36
N GLU A 221 10.42 9.42 -20.39
CA GLU A 221 10.18 10.78 -20.88
C GLU A 221 11.05 11.82 -20.16
N ARG A 222 11.05 11.81 -18.83
CA ARG A 222 11.90 12.70 -18.02
C ARG A 222 13.41 12.52 -18.28
N PHE A 223 13.81 11.31 -18.63
CA PHE A 223 15.22 11.04 -19.00
C PHE A 223 15.56 11.64 -20.37
N GLU A 224 14.67 11.55 -21.36
CA GLU A 224 14.82 12.16 -22.68
C GLU A 224 14.88 13.69 -22.57
N ASP A 225 13.97 14.30 -21.81
CA ASP A 225 13.97 15.75 -21.56
C ASP A 225 15.27 16.21 -20.90
N LEU A 226 15.78 15.44 -19.94
CA LEU A 226 17.06 15.73 -19.29
C LEU A 226 18.24 15.62 -20.26
N GLU A 227 18.26 14.63 -21.15
CA GLU A 227 19.28 14.43 -22.16
C GLU A 227 19.33 15.63 -23.12
N ASP A 228 18.15 16.09 -23.58
CA ASP A 228 18.02 17.26 -24.44
C ASP A 228 18.49 18.55 -23.73
N ALA A 229 18.14 18.74 -22.47
CA ALA A 229 18.56 19.89 -21.68
C ALA A 229 20.09 19.93 -21.48
N VAL A 230 20.72 18.80 -21.19
CA VAL A 230 22.17 18.67 -21.03
C VAL A 230 22.91 18.99 -22.34
N VAL A 231 22.36 18.59 -23.48
CA VAL A 231 22.97 18.82 -24.81
C VAL A 231 22.79 20.27 -25.25
N ALA A 232 21.59 20.85 -24.99
CA ALA A 232 21.30 22.22 -25.43
C ALA A 232 22.02 23.29 -24.60
N ASN A 233 22.03 23.18 -23.29
CA ASN A 233 22.62 24.16 -22.37
C ASN A 233 23.02 23.52 -21.03
N PRO A 234 24.26 23.08 -20.86
CA PRO A 234 24.74 22.44 -19.62
C PRO A 234 24.84 23.47 -18.47
N GLU A 235 23.73 23.62 -17.71
CA GLU A 235 23.69 24.52 -16.54
C GLU A 235 23.86 23.75 -15.22
N PRO A 236 24.39 24.40 -14.15
CA PRO A 236 24.51 23.77 -12.83
C PRO A 236 23.16 23.30 -12.24
N GLY A 237 22.03 23.87 -12.67
CA GLY A 237 20.67 23.50 -12.27
C GLY A 237 20.23 22.09 -12.67
N ILE A 238 20.90 21.44 -13.62
CA ILE A 238 20.60 20.09 -14.08
C ILE A 238 20.95 19.00 -13.05
N LEU A 239 21.92 19.25 -12.17
CA LEU A 239 22.38 18.27 -11.19
C LEU A 239 21.29 17.78 -10.22
N PRO A 240 20.42 18.64 -9.64
CA PRO A 240 19.30 18.19 -8.81
C PRO A 240 18.35 17.23 -9.56
N THR A 241 18.03 17.52 -10.81
CA THR A 241 17.18 16.67 -11.66
C THR A 241 17.78 15.29 -11.87
N ILE A 242 19.10 15.20 -12.12
CA ILE A 242 19.83 13.92 -12.22
C ILE A 242 19.73 13.14 -10.90
N TYR A 243 19.88 13.80 -9.75
CA TYR A 243 19.76 13.15 -8.44
C TYR A 243 18.34 12.66 -8.16
N ASN A 244 17.31 13.43 -8.53
CA ASN A 244 15.91 13.04 -8.39
C ASN A 244 15.60 11.81 -9.26
N LEU A 245 15.98 11.85 -10.53
CA LEU A 245 15.77 10.73 -11.45
C LEU A 245 16.48 9.45 -10.96
N LYS A 246 17.71 9.57 -10.47
CA LYS A 246 18.44 8.45 -9.87
C LYS A 246 17.71 7.88 -8.63
N ARG A 247 17.15 8.75 -7.78
CA ARG A 247 16.37 8.34 -6.60
C ARG A 247 15.12 7.59 -7.02
N ASP A 248 14.40 8.10 -8.01
CA ASP A 248 13.17 7.50 -8.54
C ASP A 248 13.44 6.10 -9.13
N MET A 249 14.51 5.93 -9.89
CA MET A 249 14.97 4.63 -10.38
C MET A 249 15.34 3.66 -9.23
N LEU A 250 15.88 4.15 -8.12
CA LEU A 250 16.18 3.32 -6.95
C LEU A 250 14.90 2.87 -6.25
N PHE A 251 13.85 3.70 -6.18
CA PHE A 251 12.56 3.32 -5.65
C PHE A 251 11.92 2.23 -6.49
N LEU A 252 11.88 2.41 -7.81
CA LEU A 252 11.38 1.39 -8.73
C LEU A 252 12.13 0.07 -8.56
N ARG A 253 13.45 0.09 -8.54
CA ARG A 253 14.26 -1.14 -8.35
C ARG A 253 13.97 -1.83 -7.01
N LYS A 254 13.84 -1.07 -5.92
CA LYS A 254 13.53 -1.60 -4.59
C LYS A 254 12.13 -2.22 -4.51
N SER A 255 11.20 -1.75 -5.34
CA SER A 255 9.85 -2.28 -5.41
C SER A 255 9.76 -3.52 -6.29
N VAL A 256 10.33 -3.48 -7.50
CA VAL A 256 10.20 -4.55 -8.52
C VAL A 256 11.01 -5.79 -8.17
N TRP A 257 12.25 -5.65 -7.72
CA TRP A 257 13.12 -6.80 -7.51
C TRP A 257 12.60 -7.79 -6.45
N PRO A 258 12.22 -7.34 -5.22
CA PRO A 258 11.65 -8.26 -4.23
C PRO A 258 10.27 -8.79 -4.64
N LEU A 259 9.48 -8.00 -5.38
CA LEU A 259 8.17 -8.41 -5.87
C LEU A 259 8.26 -9.63 -6.79
N ARG A 260 9.24 -9.66 -7.69
CA ARG A 260 9.48 -10.83 -8.56
C ARG A 260 9.70 -12.11 -7.75
N GLU A 261 10.47 -12.04 -6.65
CA GLU A 261 10.68 -13.19 -5.77
C GLU A 261 9.39 -13.58 -5.04
N ALA A 262 8.62 -12.59 -4.58
CA ALA A 262 7.35 -12.79 -3.91
C ALA A 262 6.33 -13.49 -4.83
N ILE A 263 6.15 -13.01 -6.06
CA ILE A 263 5.26 -13.62 -7.06
C ILE A 263 5.71 -15.06 -7.38
N SER A 264 7.02 -15.27 -7.59
CA SER A 264 7.56 -16.60 -7.83
C SER A 264 7.32 -17.56 -6.65
N LYS A 265 7.29 -17.07 -5.41
CA LYS A 265 6.93 -17.85 -4.23
C LYS A 265 5.45 -18.20 -4.24
N MET A 266 4.57 -17.24 -4.53
CA MET A 266 3.12 -17.44 -4.59
C MET A 266 2.73 -18.44 -5.69
N GLN A 267 3.41 -18.41 -6.82
CA GLN A 267 3.22 -19.34 -7.92
C GLN A 267 3.48 -20.81 -7.53
N ARG A 268 4.47 -21.02 -6.65
CA ARG A 268 4.92 -22.33 -6.20
C ARG A 268 4.37 -22.76 -4.86
N THR A 269 3.47 -21.96 -4.27
CA THR A 269 2.89 -22.30 -2.97
C THR A 269 2.00 -23.53 -3.10
N ASP A 270 2.03 -24.39 -2.08
CA ASP A 270 1.09 -25.52 -1.92
C ASP A 270 -0.15 -25.13 -1.09
N SER A 271 -0.29 -23.83 -0.77
CA SER A 271 -1.43 -23.32 -0.02
C SER A 271 -2.74 -23.59 -0.74
N HIS A 272 -3.73 -24.07 -0.02
CA HIS A 272 -5.09 -24.29 -0.51
C HIS A 272 -5.81 -22.98 -0.87
N LEU A 273 -5.27 -21.83 -0.43
CA LEU A 273 -5.81 -20.49 -0.69
C LEU A 273 -5.51 -20.01 -2.11
N VAL A 274 -4.63 -20.66 -2.87
CA VAL A 274 -4.27 -20.28 -4.24
C VAL A 274 -4.58 -21.44 -5.17
N THR A 275 -5.59 -21.26 -6.01
CA THR A 275 -5.99 -22.31 -6.97
C THR A 275 -4.99 -22.45 -8.12
N GLU A 276 -4.91 -23.64 -8.71
CA GLU A 276 -4.07 -23.88 -9.91
C GLU A 276 -4.46 -22.96 -11.08
N ALA A 277 -5.74 -22.61 -11.18
CA ALA A 277 -6.22 -21.66 -12.17
C ALA A 277 -5.58 -20.27 -11.99
N THR A 278 -5.49 -19.78 -10.75
CA THR A 278 -4.88 -18.48 -10.42
C THR A 278 -3.36 -18.49 -10.60
N LYS A 279 -2.68 -19.60 -10.30
CA LYS A 279 -1.24 -19.76 -10.55
C LYS A 279 -0.84 -19.57 -12.02
N ILE A 280 -1.73 -19.90 -12.97
CA ILE A 280 -1.49 -19.65 -14.39
C ILE A 280 -1.41 -18.15 -14.68
N TYR A 281 -2.30 -17.35 -14.08
CA TYR A 281 -2.30 -15.89 -14.23
C TYR A 281 -1.09 -15.25 -13.55
N LEU A 282 -0.72 -15.70 -12.34
CA LEU A 282 0.49 -15.23 -11.64
C LEU A 282 1.80 -15.45 -12.43
N ARG A 283 1.80 -16.32 -13.43
CA ARG A 283 2.95 -16.54 -14.31
C ARG A 283 3.08 -15.46 -15.38
N ASP A 284 2.00 -14.76 -15.67
CA ASP A 284 1.94 -13.72 -16.69
C ASP A 284 2.34 -12.34 -16.16
N VAL A 285 2.27 -12.16 -14.84
CA VAL A 285 2.73 -10.97 -14.12
C VAL A 285 4.26 -10.97 -13.99
#